data_c64323e0094d004ea0bcc6885153b7be
#
_entry.id   c64323e0094d004ea0bcc6885153b7be
#
_cell.length_a   1.000
_cell.length_b   1.000
_cell.length_c   1.000
_cell.angle_alpha   90.00
_cell.angle_beta   90.00
_cell.angle_gamma   90.00
#
_symmetry.space_group_name_H-M   'P 1'
#
loop_
_entity.id
_entity.type
_entity.pdbx_description
1 polymer ?
#
loop_
_entity_poly.entity_id
_entity_poly.type
_entity_poly.pdbx_seq_one_letter_code
_entity_poly.pdbx_strand_id
1 'polypeptide(L)'
;MVPAPFFCNRIRIHTSSVKSQEEGLCVNAKKKQISPIPHVKVKAWFVKKAITCYQLLHALVREKHICVHLVSLDSWRNLANAFANEKSLFLLDLAHQRSLAQTLVHSASGLINSEASNQYVRGLMGHMATYLGELSSKNDLKSVAQQPDIILLVSCVLERLRGVASASEPRTQKAIYELGFSVMNPILVLLEVYKHESAVVYLLLKFVVAWVNGQISYLEAHETAIVVDFCMRLLQLYSSHNIGKISVSLSSSLLSEAKTEKYKDLRALLQLLSSLCSKDMVDFSSDSIETQGTNISQVVYFGLHIVTPLISLDLLKYPKLCHDYFALLSHLLEVYPETVAQLNSEAFAHVLGTLDFGLHHQDAEIIDMCLRSLKALASYHYKETASGKTGLGLHAAGHKDSGGNLQEGILSRFLRSLLQLLLFEDYSPDLVGSAADALFPLILCEQGLYQRLGNELIERQANPTLRSRLVNALQSLISANQLSSTLDRINYQRFRKNLHNFLIEVRGFLRTM
;
A
#
# COMPACT_ATOMS: atom_id res chain seq x y z
N MET A 1 13.44 -8.12 -37.25
CA MET A 1 14.29 -8.66 -36.18
C MET A 1 15.67 -8.01 -36.30
N VAL A 2 16.02 -7.11 -35.37
CA VAL A 2 17.37 -6.51 -35.34
C VAL A 2 18.22 -7.41 -34.44
N PRO A 3 19.38 -7.89 -34.87
CA PRO A 3 20.21 -8.80 -34.07
C PRO A 3 20.66 -8.12 -32.77
N ALA A 4 20.54 -8.82 -31.65
CA ALA A 4 20.90 -8.36 -30.31
C ALA A 4 22.33 -7.78 -30.12
N PRO A 5 23.36 -8.17 -30.89
CA PRO A 5 24.70 -7.56 -30.75
C PRO A 5 24.75 -6.07 -31.05
N PHE A 6 23.79 -5.54 -31.83
CA PHE A 6 23.76 -4.12 -32.17
C PHE A 6 23.39 -3.20 -31.02
N PHE A 7 22.63 -3.71 -30.05
CA PHE A 7 22.13 -2.89 -28.95
C PHE A 7 23.17 -2.65 -27.84
N CYS A 8 23.91 -3.68 -27.46
CA CYS A 8 24.94 -3.54 -26.42
C CYS A 8 26.19 -2.84 -26.93
N ASN A 9 26.57 -3.07 -28.18
CA ASN A 9 27.66 -2.31 -28.80
C ASN A 9 27.31 -0.82 -28.96
N ARG A 10 26.04 -0.46 -29.19
CA ARG A 10 25.60 0.94 -29.24
C ARG A 10 25.67 1.65 -27.88
N ILE A 11 25.42 0.94 -26.78
CA ILE A 11 25.57 1.50 -25.43
C ILE A 11 27.06 1.73 -25.12
N ARG A 12 27.94 0.82 -25.50
CA ARG A 12 29.40 0.95 -25.33
C ARG A 12 30.02 2.01 -26.25
N ILE A 13 29.59 2.07 -27.51
CA ILE A 13 30.03 3.08 -28.48
C ILE A 13 29.56 4.49 -28.09
N HIS A 14 28.37 4.62 -27.46
CA HIS A 14 27.92 5.93 -27.00
C HIS A 14 28.67 6.46 -25.77
N THR A 15 29.14 5.60 -24.86
CA THR A 15 29.94 6.08 -23.72
C THR A 15 31.34 6.51 -24.12
N SER A 16 31.99 5.81 -25.06
CA SER A 16 33.29 6.22 -25.63
C SER A 16 33.17 7.37 -26.64
N SER A 17 32.12 7.40 -27.46
CA SER A 17 31.82 8.50 -28.40
C SER A 17 31.45 9.80 -27.69
N VAL A 18 30.86 9.70 -26.49
CA VAL A 18 30.49 10.85 -25.68
C VAL A 18 31.69 11.52 -25.06
N LYS A 19 32.70 10.78 -24.56
CA LYS A 19 33.98 11.39 -24.09
C LYS A 19 34.72 12.09 -25.22
N SER A 20 34.77 11.48 -26.40
CA SER A 20 35.39 12.10 -27.58
C SER A 20 34.58 13.27 -28.16
N GLN A 21 33.25 13.29 -28.00
CA GLN A 21 32.41 14.43 -28.40
C GLN A 21 32.48 15.58 -27.39
N GLU A 22 32.65 15.31 -26.09
CA GLU A 22 32.87 16.37 -25.10
C GLU A 22 34.22 17.04 -25.31
N GLU A 23 35.28 16.30 -25.57
CA GLU A 23 36.60 16.87 -25.92
C GLU A 23 36.56 17.60 -27.27
N GLY A 24 35.84 17.06 -28.26
CA GLY A 24 35.66 17.72 -29.56
C GLY A 24 34.81 18.99 -29.52
N LEU A 25 33.80 19.05 -28.65
CA LEU A 25 32.96 20.23 -28.45
C LEU A 25 33.70 21.34 -27.67
N CYS A 26 34.56 20.99 -26.71
CA CYS A 26 35.39 21.96 -26.03
C CYS A 26 36.46 22.59 -26.95
N VAL A 27 37.00 21.81 -27.88
CA VAL A 27 38.01 22.31 -28.84
C VAL A 27 37.34 23.17 -29.93
N ASN A 28 36.15 22.83 -30.39
CA ASN A 28 35.42 23.61 -31.41
C ASN A 28 34.74 24.86 -30.83
N ALA A 29 34.40 24.89 -29.53
CA ALA A 29 33.81 26.06 -28.86
C ALA A 29 34.81 27.25 -28.81
N LYS A 30 36.13 26.99 -28.92
CA LYS A 30 37.13 28.04 -29.01
C LYS A 30 37.28 28.66 -30.41
N LYS A 31 36.64 28.07 -31.45
CA LYS A 31 36.73 28.53 -32.84
C LYS A 31 35.48 29.16 -33.45
N LYS A 32 34.32 29.04 -32.79
CA LYS A 32 33.07 29.74 -33.19
C LYS A 32 32.41 30.31 -31.93
N GLN A 33 32.02 31.56 -31.98
CA GLN A 33 31.18 32.22 -30.95
C GLN A 33 29.79 31.56 -30.85
N ILE A 34 29.74 30.29 -30.48
CA ILE A 34 28.48 29.59 -30.16
C ILE A 34 28.44 29.57 -28.65
N SER A 35 27.44 30.21 -28.07
CA SER A 35 27.20 30.20 -26.64
C SER A 35 27.25 28.74 -26.12
N PRO A 36 28.00 28.46 -25.06
CA PRO A 36 28.13 27.09 -24.54
C PRO A 36 26.72 26.61 -24.14
N ILE A 37 26.31 25.45 -24.67
CA ILE A 37 25.07 24.79 -24.24
C ILE A 37 25.22 24.54 -22.75
N PRO A 38 24.32 25.04 -21.91
CA PRO A 38 24.47 24.92 -20.46
C PRO A 38 24.67 23.45 -20.06
N HIS A 39 25.67 23.12 -19.30
CA HIS A 39 26.01 21.78 -18.80
C HIS A 39 24.78 21.03 -18.26
N VAL A 40 23.81 21.78 -17.69
CA VAL A 40 22.54 21.29 -17.18
C VAL A 40 21.66 20.66 -18.28
N LYS A 41 21.60 21.23 -19.50
CA LYS A 41 20.79 20.68 -20.61
C LYS A 41 21.37 19.39 -21.17
N VAL A 42 22.68 19.28 -21.24
CA VAL A 42 23.37 18.06 -21.69
C VAL A 42 23.15 16.93 -20.69
N LYS A 43 23.34 17.20 -19.39
CA LYS A 43 23.09 16.22 -18.32
C LYS A 43 21.63 15.74 -18.29
N ALA A 44 20.67 16.64 -18.44
CA ALA A 44 19.25 16.28 -18.51
C ALA A 44 18.90 15.42 -19.74
N TRP A 45 19.54 15.66 -20.88
CA TRP A 45 19.35 14.85 -22.09
C TRP A 45 19.89 13.42 -21.94
N PHE A 46 21.07 13.23 -21.31
CA PHE A 46 21.63 11.91 -21.01
C PHE A 46 20.77 11.13 -20.02
N VAL A 47 20.30 11.77 -18.96
CA VAL A 47 19.39 11.15 -17.99
C VAL A 47 18.11 10.68 -18.67
N LYS A 48 17.50 11.49 -19.53
CA LYS A 48 16.29 11.12 -20.27
C LYS A 48 16.52 9.93 -21.20
N LYS A 49 17.65 9.85 -21.91
CA LYS A 49 18.00 8.69 -22.76
C LYS A 49 18.27 7.42 -21.94
N ALA A 50 18.95 7.54 -20.79
CA ALA A 50 19.17 6.40 -19.90
C ALA A 50 17.83 5.82 -19.40
N ILE A 51 16.90 6.67 -18.96
CA ILE A 51 15.54 6.24 -18.54
C ILE A 51 14.85 5.44 -19.66
N THR A 52 14.88 5.95 -20.89
CA THR A 52 14.27 5.26 -22.05
C THR A 52 14.92 3.90 -22.31
N CYS A 53 16.24 3.80 -22.20
CA CYS A 53 16.96 2.53 -22.35
C CYS A 53 16.56 1.52 -21.26
N TYR A 54 16.45 1.93 -20.01
CA TYR A 54 16.01 1.05 -18.92
C TYR A 54 14.58 0.58 -19.09
N GLN A 55 13.66 1.46 -19.49
CA GLN A 55 12.27 1.09 -19.77
C GLN A 55 12.18 0.07 -20.91
N LEU A 56 12.98 0.24 -21.96
CA LEU A 56 13.04 -0.71 -23.06
C LEU A 56 13.61 -2.06 -22.60
N LEU A 57 14.73 -2.07 -21.89
CA LEU A 57 15.32 -3.29 -21.35
C LEU A 57 14.34 -4.01 -20.41
N HIS A 58 13.65 -3.27 -19.56
CA HIS A 58 12.63 -3.81 -18.66
C HIS A 58 11.46 -4.44 -19.43
N ALA A 59 11.00 -3.82 -20.50
CA ALA A 59 9.97 -4.40 -21.37
C ALA A 59 10.46 -5.68 -22.06
N LEU A 60 11.70 -5.69 -22.57
CA LEU A 60 12.28 -6.85 -23.25
C LEU A 60 12.45 -8.08 -22.32
N VAL A 61 12.85 -7.88 -21.06
CA VAL A 61 13.01 -9.00 -20.12
C VAL A 61 11.67 -9.61 -19.67
N ARG A 62 10.57 -8.87 -19.81
CA ARG A 62 9.21 -9.39 -19.53
C ARG A 62 8.67 -10.30 -20.62
N GLU A 63 9.18 -10.16 -21.85
CA GLU A 63 8.83 -11.03 -22.94
C GLU A 63 9.64 -12.33 -22.86
N LYS A 64 9.01 -13.41 -22.41
CA LYS A 64 9.67 -14.68 -22.06
C LYS A 64 10.58 -15.22 -23.16
N HIS A 65 10.14 -15.22 -24.42
CA HIS A 65 10.93 -15.70 -25.56
C HIS A 65 12.14 -14.81 -25.85
N ILE A 66 12.05 -13.50 -25.62
CA ILE A 66 13.16 -12.57 -25.77
C ILE A 66 14.14 -12.73 -24.61
N CYS A 67 13.61 -12.88 -23.39
CA CYS A 67 14.40 -13.00 -22.18
C CYS A 67 15.36 -14.20 -22.22
N VAL A 68 14.91 -15.36 -22.71
CA VAL A 68 15.76 -16.56 -22.86
C VAL A 68 16.98 -16.29 -23.75
N HIS A 69 16.80 -15.55 -24.86
CA HIS A 69 17.91 -15.17 -25.73
C HIS A 69 18.79 -14.09 -25.10
N LEU A 70 18.18 -13.13 -24.41
CA LEU A 70 18.89 -12.02 -23.79
C LEU A 70 19.91 -12.50 -22.75
N VAL A 71 19.51 -13.40 -21.85
CA VAL A 71 20.39 -13.93 -20.78
C VAL A 71 21.53 -14.79 -21.32
N SER A 72 21.42 -15.30 -22.54
CA SER A 72 22.49 -16.07 -23.21
C SER A 72 23.61 -15.18 -23.76
N LEU A 73 23.38 -13.87 -23.93
CA LEU A 73 24.34 -12.94 -24.51
C LEU A 73 25.48 -12.62 -23.52
N ASP A 74 26.72 -12.64 -24.01
CA ASP A 74 27.88 -12.24 -23.22
C ASP A 74 27.79 -10.77 -22.73
N SER A 75 27.21 -9.90 -23.55
CA SER A 75 26.98 -8.52 -23.18
C SER A 75 26.02 -8.37 -21.99
N TRP A 76 25.02 -9.26 -21.87
CA TRP A 76 24.12 -9.29 -20.69
C TRP A 76 24.83 -9.78 -19.44
N ARG A 77 25.63 -10.85 -19.56
CA ARG A 77 26.47 -11.37 -18.47
C ARG A 77 27.47 -10.33 -17.98
N ASN A 78 28.11 -9.62 -18.92
CA ASN A 78 29.02 -8.53 -18.58
C ASN A 78 28.31 -7.39 -17.85
N LEU A 79 27.07 -7.03 -18.25
CA LEU A 79 26.28 -6.03 -17.55
C LEU A 79 25.93 -6.49 -16.12
N ALA A 80 25.52 -7.74 -15.95
CA ALA A 80 25.22 -8.32 -14.64
C ALA A 80 26.46 -8.35 -13.74
N ASN A 81 27.63 -8.76 -14.26
CA ASN A 81 28.90 -8.77 -13.55
C ASN A 81 29.36 -7.36 -13.19
N ALA A 82 29.22 -6.40 -14.10
CA ALA A 82 29.55 -5.01 -13.84
C ALA A 82 28.63 -4.43 -12.73
N PHE A 83 27.33 -4.73 -12.78
CA PHE A 83 26.39 -4.32 -11.74
C PHE A 83 26.75 -4.87 -10.36
N ALA A 84 27.19 -6.12 -10.29
CA ALA A 84 27.60 -6.75 -9.04
C ALA A 84 28.93 -6.19 -8.48
N ASN A 85 29.91 -5.90 -9.34
CA ASN A 85 31.30 -5.73 -8.91
C ASN A 85 31.88 -4.32 -9.18
N GLU A 86 31.35 -3.55 -10.15
CA GLU A 86 31.96 -2.29 -10.55
C GLU A 86 31.47 -1.10 -9.71
N LYS A 87 32.40 -0.44 -9.04
CA LYS A 87 32.12 0.78 -8.25
C LYS A 87 31.63 1.96 -9.12
N SER A 88 32.01 2.00 -10.39
CA SER A 88 31.59 3.05 -11.33
C SER A 88 30.07 3.12 -11.52
N LEU A 89 29.35 1.99 -11.40
CA LEU A 89 27.90 1.96 -11.50
C LEU A 89 27.19 2.59 -10.29
N PHE A 90 27.86 2.80 -9.17
CA PHE A 90 27.29 3.56 -8.04
C PHE A 90 27.20 5.07 -8.32
N LEU A 91 27.77 5.55 -9.42
CA LEU A 91 27.59 6.94 -9.90
C LEU A 91 26.22 7.18 -10.56
N LEU A 92 25.47 6.11 -10.91
CA LEU A 92 24.11 6.24 -11.36
C LEU A 92 23.22 6.78 -10.24
N ASP A 93 22.22 7.57 -10.59
CA ASP A 93 21.25 8.04 -9.59
C ASP A 93 20.44 6.88 -8.97
N LEU A 94 19.83 7.14 -7.82
CA LEU A 94 19.13 6.13 -7.01
C LEU A 94 17.99 5.44 -7.77
N ALA A 95 17.26 6.17 -8.61
CA ALA A 95 16.17 5.60 -9.39
C ALA A 95 16.67 4.63 -10.46
N HIS A 96 17.81 4.93 -11.08
CA HIS A 96 18.45 4.04 -12.06
C HIS A 96 19.07 2.81 -11.38
N GLN A 97 19.64 2.93 -10.18
CA GLN A 97 20.11 1.79 -9.37
C GLN A 97 18.99 0.77 -9.20
N ARG A 98 17.82 1.23 -8.75
CA ARG A 98 16.64 0.38 -8.54
C ARG A 98 16.15 -0.25 -9.84
N SER A 99 15.96 0.55 -10.89
CA SER A 99 15.43 0.07 -12.17
C SER A 99 16.33 -0.97 -12.84
N LEU A 100 17.65 -0.78 -12.75
CA LEU A 100 18.62 -1.74 -13.28
C LEU A 100 18.59 -3.05 -12.48
N ALA A 101 18.58 -2.96 -11.15
CA ALA A 101 18.47 -4.13 -10.28
C ALA A 101 17.20 -4.95 -10.59
N GLN A 102 16.06 -4.28 -10.69
CA GLN A 102 14.79 -4.90 -11.03
C GLN A 102 14.82 -5.59 -12.39
N THR A 103 15.38 -4.93 -13.40
CA THR A 103 15.50 -5.47 -14.77
C THR A 103 16.40 -6.70 -14.80
N LEU A 104 17.54 -6.66 -14.11
CA LEU A 104 18.45 -7.81 -14.04
C LEU A 104 17.81 -9.01 -13.33
N VAL A 105 17.08 -8.80 -12.26
CA VAL A 105 16.39 -9.89 -11.55
C VAL A 105 15.26 -10.49 -12.40
N HIS A 106 14.44 -9.66 -13.06
CA HIS A 106 13.41 -10.18 -13.98
C HIS A 106 14.00 -11.03 -15.11
N SER A 107 15.23 -10.73 -15.53
CA SER A 107 15.89 -11.55 -16.55
C SER A 107 16.19 -12.99 -16.09
N ALA A 108 16.19 -13.25 -14.80
CA ALA A 108 16.35 -14.60 -14.26
C ALA A 108 15.25 -15.55 -14.73
N SER A 109 14.07 -15.03 -15.12
CA SER A 109 12.98 -15.83 -15.71
C SER A 109 13.35 -16.49 -17.03
N GLY A 110 14.35 -15.99 -17.75
CA GLY A 110 14.91 -16.57 -18.98
C GLY A 110 15.88 -17.73 -18.77
N LEU A 111 16.26 -18.03 -17.52
CA LEU A 111 17.16 -19.13 -17.20
C LEU A 111 16.44 -20.49 -17.21
N ILE A 112 17.23 -21.57 -17.34
CA ILE A 112 16.71 -22.93 -17.60
C ILE A 112 15.75 -23.41 -16.50
N ASN A 113 16.10 -23.19 -15.23
CA ASN A 113 15.34 -23.67 -14.07
C ASN A 113 15.42 -22.70 -12.89
N SER A 114 14.62 -22.97 -11.85
CA SER A 114 14.55 -22.12 -10.66
C SER A 114 15.87 -22.07 -9.89
N GLU A 115 16.63 -23.16 -9.86
CA GLU A 115 17.92 -23.17 -9.16
C GLU A 115 18.93 -22.24 -9.84
N ALA A 116 19.03 -22.27 -11.17
CA ALA A 116 19.85 -21.33 -11.93
C ALA A 116 19.40 -19.89 -11.73
N SER A 117 18.08 -19.64 -11.67
CA SER A 117 17.52 -18.31 -11.38
C SER A 117 17.91 -17.82 -9.98
N ASN A 118 17.77 -18.68 -8.97
CA ASN A 118 18.16 -18.36 -7.59
C ASN A 118 19.67 -18.09 -7.46
N GLN A 119 20.51 -18.93 -8.09
CA GLN A 119 21.96 -18.77 -8.09
C GLN A 119 22.38 -17.45 -8.76
N TYR A 120 21.73 -17.10 -9.87
CA TYR A 120 21.96 -15.84 -10.57
C TYR A 120 21.64 -14.64 -9.65
N VAL A 121 20.50 -14.65 -8.96
CA VAL A 121 20.11 -13.60 -8.02
C VAL A 121 21.08 -13.52 -6.85
N ARG A 122 21.51 -14.66 -6.27
CA ARG A 122 22.52 -14.69 -5.21
C ARG A 122 23.85 -14.07 -5.67
N GLY A 123 24.26 -14.35 -6.90
CA GLY A 123 25.48 -13.77 -7.50
C GLY A 123 25.38 -12.25 -7.68
N LEU A 124 24.21 -11.74 -8.08
CA LEU A 124 23.97 -10.29 -8.22
C LEU A 124 24.06 -9.54 -6.89
N MET A 125 23.60 -10.14 -5.80
CA MET A 125 23.24 -9.41 -4.57
C MET A 125 24.08 -9.77 -3.35
N GLY A 126 24.80 -10.88 -3.38
CA GLY A 126 25.57 -11.37 -2.21
C GLY A 126 26.51 -10.33 -1.62
N HIS A 127 27.24 -9.62 -2.46
CA HIS A 127 28.17 -8.56 -2.03
C HIS A 127 27.48 -7.39 -1.32
N MET A 128 26.24 -7.07 -1.68
CA MET A 128 25.49 -5.97 -1.06
C MET A 128 24.99 -6.35 0.33
N ALA A 129 24.53 -7.58 0.51
CA ALA A 129 24.17 -8.10 1.82
C ALA A 129 25.38 -8.17 2.75
N THR A 130 26.51 -8.69 2.24
CA THR A 130 27.78 -8.72 2.97
C THR A 130 28.23 -7.31 3.38
N TYR A 131 28.16 -6.34 2.47
CA TYR A 131 28.51 -4.95 2.77
C TYR A 131 27.67 -4.37 3.92
N LEU A 132 26.34 -4.56 3.90
CA LEU A 132 25.48 -4.06 4.99
C LEU A 132 25.79 -4.77 6.31
N GLY A 133 26.06 -6.09 6.28
CA GLY A 133 26.47 -6.86 7.44
C GLY A 133 27.81 -6.38 8.04
N GLU A 134 28.82 -6.19 7.21
CA GLU A 134 30.12 -5.67 7.62
C GLU A 134 30.03 -4.23 8.17
N LEU A 135 29.24 -3.37 7.49
CA LEU A 135 29.04 -2.00 7.94
C LEU A 135 28.37 -1.98 9.32
N SER A 136 27.29 -2.76 9.50
CA SER A 136 26.53 -2.80 10.75
C SER A 136 27.32 -3.38 11.93
N SER A 137 28.37 -4.16 11.65
CA SER A 137 29.22 -4.80 12.66
C SER A 137 30.43 -3.97 13.08
N LYS A 138 30.64 -2.78 12.48
CA LYS A 138 31.78 -1.92 12.82
C LYS A 138 31.64 -1.29 14.20
N ASN A 139 32.73 -1.32 14.99
CA ASN A 139 32.77 -0.71 16.32
C ASN A 139 32.58 0.83 16.27
N ASP A 140 33.07 1.47 15.22
CA ASP A 140 32.99 2.93 14.97
C ASP A 140 31.83 3.32 14.07
N LEU A 141 30.82 2.44 13.92
CA LEU A 141 29.68 2.59 13.01
C LEU A 141 29.04 3.99 13.06
N LYS A 142 28.79 4.53 14.27
CA LYS A 142 28.15 5.85 14.42
C LYS A 142 28.93 6.99 13.75
N SER A 143 30.25 6.91 13.74
CA SER A 143 31.13 7.89 13.10
C SER A 143 31.23 7.65 11.60
N VAL A 144 31.48 6.41 11.20
CA VAL A 144 31.61 6.02 9.79
C VAL A 144 30.32 6.25 9.00
N ALA A 145 29.19 5.92 9.58
CA ALA A 145 27.88 6.05 8.93
C ALA A 145 27.51 7.51 8.59
N GLN A 146 28.05 8.49 9.30
CA GLN A 146 27.76 9.91 9.03
C GLN A 146 28.60 10.50 7.88
N GLN A 147 29.52 9.74 7.32
CA GLN A 147 30.31 10.20 6.18
C GLN A 147 29.44 10.26 4.91
N PRO A 148 29.48 11.37 4.14
CA PRO A 148 28.60 11.55 2.97
C PRO A 148 28.74 10.43 1.92
N ASP A 149 29.96 9.93 1.71
CA ASP A 149 30.19 8.82 0.77
C ASP A 149 29.56 7.51 1.24
N ILE A 150 29.55 7.26 2.55
CA ILE A 150 28.91 6.07 3.13
C ILE A 150 27.39 6.20 3.06
N ILE A 151 26.83 7.38 3.36
CA ILE A 151 25.39 7.65 3.20
C ILE A 151 24.96 7.40 1.75
N LEU A 152 25.72 7.92 0.79
CA LEU A 152 25.42 7.69 -0.63
C LEU A 152 25.51 6.20 -1.00
N LEU A 153 26.55 5.50 -0.56
CA LEU A 153 26.74 4.09 -0.86
C LEU A 153 25.61 3.22 -0.24
N VAL A 154 25.26 3.46 1.02
CA VAL A 154 24.14 2.79 1.69
C VAL A 154 22.84 3.06 0.93
N SER A 155 22.58 4.29 0.52
CA SER A 155 21.40 4.66 -0.27
C SER A 155 21.35 3.92 -1.61
N CYS A 156 22.47 3.80 -2.33
CA CYS A 156 22.57 3.03 -3.56
C CYS A 156 22.30 1.54 -3.33
N VAL A 157 22.90 0.95 -2.29
CA VAL A 157 22.68 -0.46 -1.95
C VAL A 157 21.22 -0.72 -1.60
N LEU A 158 20.60 0.13 -0.78
CA LEU A 158 19.19 -0.01 -0.41
C LEU A 158 18.24 0.09 -1.62
N GLU A 159 18.50 1.00 -2.56
CA GLU A 159 17.69 1.09 -3.77
C GLU A 159 17.90 -0.11 -4.72
N ARG A 160 19.10 -0.66 -4.80
CA ARG A 160 19.34 -1.92 -5.51
C ARG A 160 18.57 -3.08 -4.86
N LEU A 161 18.70 -3.26 -3.54
CA LEU A 161 17.97 -4.28 -2.77
C LEU A 161 16.46 -4.13 -2.93
N ARG A 162 15.96 -2.90 -2.92
CA ARG A 162 14.56 -2.60 -3.19
C ARG A 162 14.14 -3.02 -4.60
N GLY A 163 14.97 -2.76 -5.61
CA GLY A 163 14.71 -3.19 -6.98
C GLY A 163 14.62 -4.71 -7.10
N VAL A 164 15.52 -5.44 -6.43
CA VAL A 164 15.49 -6.90 -6.34
C VAL A 164 14.21 -7.41 -5.69
N ALA A 165 13.87 -6.87 -4.52
CA ALA A 165 12.67 -7.25 -3.78
C ALA A 165 11.38 -7.02 -4.59
N SER A 166 11.33 -5.91 -5.34
CA SER A 166 10.19 -5.57 -6.23
C SER A 166 10.08 -6.48 -7.47
N ALA A 167 11.12 -7.26 -7.79
CA ALA A 167 11.15 -8.21 -8.90
C ALA A 167 10.95 -9.67 -8.44
N SER A 168 10.41 -9.88 -7.24
CA SER A 168 10.13 -11.22 -6.71
C SER A 168 9.13 -11.96 -7.60
N GLU A 169 9.53 -13.16 -8.04
CA GLU A 169 8.74 -14.09 -8.83
C GLU A 169 8.91 -15.51 -8.27
N PRO A 170 8.02 -16.46 -8.54
CA PRO A 170 8.12 -17.81 -7.99
C PRO A 170 9.47 -18.51 -8.21
N ARG A 171 10.16 -18.16 -9.31
CA ARG A 171 11.49 -18.72 -9.63
C ARG A 171 12.65 -18.13 -8.86
N THR A 172 12.52 -16.90 -8.35
CA THR A 172 13.57 -16.13 -7.65
C THR A 172 13.25 -15.91 -6.19
N GLN A 173 12.03 -16.26 -5.77
CA GLN A 173 11.48 -16.03 -4.46
C GLN A 173 12.41 -16.51 -3.34
N LYS A 174 12.95 -17.74 -3.45
CA LYS A 174 13.82 -18.31 -2.42
C LYS A 174 15.10 -17.49 -2.19
N ALA A 175 15.79 -17.11 -3.27
CA ALA A 175 17.01 -16.29 -3.15
C ALA A 175 16.71 -14.89 -2.62
N ILE A 176 15.56 -14.30 -2.97
CA ILE A 176 15.15 -12.98 -2.48
C ILE A 176 14.73 -13.05 -1.01
N TYR A 177 14.10 -14.16 -0.57
CA TYR A 177 13.82 -14.39 0.84
C TYR A 177 15.11 -14.50 1.66
N GLU A 178 16.04 -15.37 1.24
CA GLU A 178 17.34 -15.55 1.89
C GLU A 178 18.13 -14.23 1.99
N LEU A 179 18.10 -13.42 0.93
CA LEU A 179 18.71 -12.10 0.91
C LEU A 179 18.12 -11.18 1.99
N GLY A 180 16.79 -11.04 2.01
CA GLY A 180 16.11 -10.19 3.01
C GLY A 180 16.37 -10.68 4.43
N PHE A 181 16.30 -12.00 4.65
CA PHE A 181 16.61 -12.62 5.93
C PHE A 181 18.02 -12.28 6.43
N SER A 182 19.03 -12.34 5.54
CA SER A 182 20.42 -12.03 5.87
C SER A 182 20.65 -10.57 6.27
N VAL A 183 19.81 -9.64 5.81
CA VAL A 183 19.93 -8.20 6.09
C VAL A 183 18.98 -7.68 7.18
N MET A 184 18.11 -8.50 7.76
CA MET A 184 17.16 -8.08 8.80
C MET A 184 17.85 -7.35 9.96
N ASN A 185 18.84 -7.99 10.60
CA ASN A 185 19.56 -7.38 11.71
C ASN A 185 20.36 -6.13 11.28
N PRO A 186 21.14 -6.13 10.18
CA PRO A 186 21.71 -4.93 9.62
C PRO A 186 20.71 -3.77 9.43
N ILE A 187 19.50 -4.04 8.91
CA ILE A 187 18.48 -3.02 8.73
C ILE A 187 18.06 -2.39 10.05
N LEU A 188 17.83 -3.18 11.11
CA LEU A 188 17.47 -2.64 12.44
C LEU A 188 18.60 -1.77 13.02
N VAL A 189 19.85 -2.21 12.91
CA VAL A 189 21.01 -1.44 13.38
C VAL A 189 21.15 -0.12 12.61
N LEU A 190 21.02 -0.18 11.28
CA LEU A 190 21.12 1.01 10.43
C LEU A 190 19.94 1.97 10.66
N LEU A 191 18.73 1.48 10.95
CA LEU A 191 17.58 2.32 11.28
C LEU A 191 17.85 3.14 12.54
N GLU A 192 18.48 2.56 13.54
CA GLU A 192 18.86 3.29 14.77
C GLU A 192 19.97 4.30 14.52
N VAL A 193 20.98 3.93 13.75
CA VAL A 193 22.15 4.80 13.45
C VAL A 193 21.76 5.99 12.59
N TYR A 194 20.91 5.76 11.58
CA TYR A 194 20.45 6.78 10.65
C TYR A 194 19.14 7.48 11.08
N LYS A 195 18.72 7.36 12.32
CA LYS A 195 17.46 7.96 12.82
C LYS A 195 17.31 9.47 12.58
N HIS A 196 18.38 10.19 12.30
CA HIS A 196 18.39 11.62 11.98
C HIS A 196 18.48 11.90 10.48
N GLU A 197 18.75 10.87 9.66
CA GLU A 197 18.86 10.94 8.20
C GLU A 197 17.56 10.45 7.56
N SER A 198 16.58 11.32 7.40
CA SER A 198 15.23 10.97 6.94
C SER A 198 15.23 10.26 5.58
N ALA A 199 16.16 10.63 4.67
CA ALA A 199 16.29 9.99 3.37
C ALA A 199 16.67 8.52 3.49
N VAL A 200 17.64 8.18 4.36
CA VAL A 200 18.06 6.79 4.57
C VAL A 200 16.98 5.98 5.29
N VAL A 201 16.34 6.57 6.33
CA VAL A 201 15.21 5.94 7.03
C VAL A 201 14.11 5.56 6.03
N TYR A 202 13.77 6.48 5.14
CA TYR A 202 12.77 6.20 4.09
C TYR A 202 13.19 5.04 3.17
N LEU A 203 14.46 4.97 2.76
CA LEU A 203 14.95 3.89 1.90
C LEU A 203 14.95 2.54 2.61
N LEU A 204 15.31 2.50 3.91
CA LEU A 204 15.20 1.31 4.76
C LEU A 204 13.76 0.81 4.81
N LEU A 205 12.81 1.68 5.12
CA LEU A 205 11.38 1.34 5.16
C LEU A 205 10.89 0.84 3.79
N LYS A 206 11.26 1.51 2.69
CA LYS A 206 10.83 1.13 1.34
C LYS A 206 11.41 -0.21 0.87
N PHE A 207 12.63 -0.54 1.27
CA PHE A 207 13.18 -1.86 1.04
C PHE A 207 12.37 -2.94 1.78
N VAL A 208 12.12 -2.73 3.08
CA VAL A 208 11.35 -3.68 3.89
C VAL A 208 9.94 -3.88 3.32
N VAL A 209 9.25 -2.80 2.95
CA VAL A 209 7.93 -2.86 2.29
C VAL A 209 7.98 -3.70 1.02
N ALA A 210 8.94 -3.44 0.13
CA ALA A 210 9.07 -4.17 -1.12
C ALA A 210 9.36 -5.66 -0.88
N TRP A 211 10.23 -5.97 0.08
CA TRP A 211 10.60 -7.33 0.42
C TRP A 211 9.43 -8.10 1.07
N VAL A 212 8.78 -7.53 2.08
CA VAL A 212 7.63 -8.16 2.73
C VAL A 212 6.51 -8.38 1.72
N ASN A 213 6.15 -7.37 0.93
CA ASN A 213 5.10 -7.48 -0.09
C ASN A 213 5.40 -8.57 -1.13
N GLY A 214 6.65 -8.69 -1.56
CA GLY A 214 7.07 -9.71 -2.53
C GLY A 214 7.18 -11.12 -1.96
N GLN A 215 7.27 -11.29 -0.63
CA GLN A 215 7.50 -12.58 0.00
C GLN A 215 6.28 -13.12 0.75
N ILE A 216 5.46 -12.25 1.33
CA ILE A 216 4.47 -12.61 2.35
C ILE A 216 3.53 -13.75 1.92
N SER A 217 3.15 -13.80 0.65
CA SER A 217 2.26 -14.84 0.10
C SER A 217 2.93 -16.21 -0.06
N TYR A 218 4.26 -16.27 -0.03
CA TYR A 218 5.03 -17.51 -0.23
C TYR A 218 5.58 -18.07 1.07
N LEU A 219 5.57 -17.31 2.17
CA LEU A 219 6.18 -17.70 3.44
C LEU A 219 5.41 -18.86 4.10
N GLU A 220 6.13 -19.82 4.62
CA GLU A 220 5.60 -20.83 5.54
C GLU A 220 5.33 -20.22 6.92
N ALA A 221 4.59 -20.93 7.78
CA ALA A 221 4.19 -20.42 9.10
C ALA A 221 5.38 -19.97 9.96
N HIS A 222 6.47 -20.76 9.99
CA HIS A 222 7.66 -20.41 10.76
C HIS A 222 8.42 -19.21 10.19
N GLU A 223 8.51 -19.09 8.86
CA GLU A 223 9.13 -17.95 8.18
C GLU A 223 8.30 -16.67 8.39
N THR A 224 6.97 -16.81 8.34
CA THR A 224 6.02 -15.74 8.65
C THR A 224 6.26 -15.20 10.06
N ALA A 225 6.39 -16.07 11.07
CA ALA A 225 6.64 -15.66 12.45
C ALA A 225 7.95 -14.84 12.59
N ILE A 226 9.02 -15.23 11.90
CA ILE A 226 10.29 -14.49 11.91
C ILE A 226 10.14 -13.11 11.27
N VAL A 227 9.45 -13.03 10.13
CA VAL A 227 9.22 -11.76 9.42
C VAL A 227 8.33 -10.83 10.24
N VAL A 228 7.31 -11.38 10.89
CA VAL A 228 6.38 -10.63 11.76
C VAL A 228 7.12 -10.07 12.99
N ASP A 229 7.98 -10.86 13.66
CA ASP A 229 8.80 -10.38 14.76
C ASP A 229 9.77 -9.28 14.33
N PHE A 230 10.41 -9.43 13.17
CA PHE A 230 11.24 -8.39 12.58
C PHE A 230 10.45 -7.11 12.33
N CYS A 231 9.25 -7.19 11.75
CA CYS A 231 8.39 -6.03 11.50
C CYS A 231 7.97 -5.35 12.82
N MET A 232 7.68 -6.12 13.87
CA MET A 232 7.38 -5.56 15.19
C MET A 232 8.54 -4.74 15.73
N ARG A 233 9.76 -5.30 15.70
CA ARG A 233 10.97 -4.58 16.14
C ARG A 233 11.25 -3.33 15.31
N LEU A 234 11.06 -3.41 13.99
CA LEU A 234 11.21 -2.26 13.09
C LEU A 234 10.26 -1.13 13.47
N LEU A 235 8.98 -1.45 13.70
CA LEU A 235 7.97 -0.47 14.11
C LEU A 235 8.28 0.13 15.49
N GLN A 236 8.72 -0.67 16.44
CA GLN A 236 9.13 -0.21 17.78
C GLN A 236 10.31 0.76 17.69
N LEU A 237 11.35 0.43 16.93
CA LEU A 237 12.49 1.31 16.71
C LEU A 237 12.09 2.60 15.99
N TYR A 238 11.29 2.50 14.94
CA TYR A 238 10.79 3.66 14.23
C TYR A 238 9.98 4.57 15.15
N SER A 239 9.06 4.01 15.93
CA SER A 239 8.21 4.79 16.85
C SER A 239 9.01 5.50 17.91
N SER A 240 10.00 4.84 18.52
CA SER A 240 10.82 5.44 19.59
C SER A 240 11.67 6.64 19.12
N HIS A 241 12.01 6.71 17.83
CA HIS A 241 12.91 7.73 17.32
C HIS A 241 12.27 8.79 16.42
N ASN A 242 11.14 8.51 15.79
CA ASN A 242 10.60 9.34 14.72
C ASN A 242 9.23 9.96 15.01
N ILE A 243 8.41 9.41 15.92
CA ILE A 243 7.06 9.95 16.22
C ILE A 243 7.14 11.40 16.72
N GLY A 244 8.05 11.72 17.63
CA GLY A 244 8.20 13.08 18.16
C GLY A 244 8.58 14.11 17.09
N LYS A 245 9.34 13.71 16.08
CA LYS A 245 9.73 14.57 14.94
C LYS A 245 8.55 14.85 14.00
N ILE A 246 7.62 13.91 13.87
CA ILE A 246 6.42 14.07 13.05
C ILE A 246 5.49 15.12 13.68
N SER A 247 5.35 15.14 15.01
CA SER A 247 4.49 16.09 15.70
C SER A 247 5.04 17.51 15.80
N VAL A 248 6.36 17.69 15.94
CA VAL A 248 7.00 19.01 16.15
C VAL A 248 7.05 19.87 14.89
N SER A 249 7.02 19.31 13.68
CA SER A 249 7.14 20.05 12.42
C SER A 249 5.82 20.58 11.84
N LEU A 250 4.75 20.62 12.62
CA LEU A 250 3.48 21.25 12.25
C LEU A 250 3.47 22.79 12.28
N SER A 251 4.61 23.43 12.54
CA SER A 251 4.73 24.90 12.42
C SER A 251 4.81 25.36 10.97
N SER A 252 4.10 26.40 10.64
CA SER A 252 3.54 26.81 9.35
C SER A 252 4.49 27.21 8.22
N SER A 253 5.79 27.43 8.42
CA SER A 253 6.68 28.01 7.41
C SER A 253 7.60 27.02 6.67
N LEU A 254 7.72 25.77 7.14
CA LEU A 254 8.47 24.68 6.49
C LEU A 254 7.56 23.62 5.87
N LEU A 255 6.33 24.00 5.56
CA LEU A 255 5.21 23.10 5.32
C LEU A 255 5.26 22.30 4.00
N SER A 256 5.98 22.76 2.96
CA SER A 256 5.96 22.04 1.67
C SER A 256 6.96 20.90 1.60
N GLU A 257 8.22 21.09 2.02
CA GLU A 257 9.25 20.05 1.96
C GLU A 257 9.14 19.07 3.13
N ALA A 258 8.93 19.56 4.35
CA ALA A 258 8.75 18.72 5.52
C ALA A 258 7.48 17.85 5.44
N LYS A 259 6.39 18.34 4.85
CA LYS A 259 5.19 17.55 4.56
C LYS A 259 5.45 16.39 3.60
N THR A 260 6.30 16.59 2.59
CA THR A 260 6.57 15.56 1.58
C THR A 260 7.36 14.39 2.14
N GLU A 261 8.33 14.62 3.02
CA GLU A 261 9.16 13.56 3.60
C GLU A 261 8.43 12.75 4.68
N LYS A 262 7.68 13.41 5.56
CA LYS A 262 6.83 12.74 6.56
C LYS A 262 5.76 11.86 5.94
N TYR A 263 5.15 12.39 4.90
CA TYR A 263 4.19 11.71 4.10
C TYR A 263 4.74 10.43 3.45
N LYS A 264 6.00 10.42 3.00
CA LYS A 264 6.65 9.24 2.40
C LYS A 264 6.85 8.12 3.41
N ASP A 265 7.31 8.43 4.61
CA ASP A 265 7.50 7.44 5.68
C ASP A 265 6.17 6.86 6.14
N LEU A 266 5.17 7.73 6.36
CA LEU A 266 3.83 7.30 6.73
C LEU A 266 3.23 6.36 5.70
N ARG A 267 3.36 6.68 4.40
CA ARG A 267 2.94 5.79 3.32
C ARG A 267 3.66 4.44 3.35
N ALA A 268 4.96 4.43 3.62
CA ALA A 268 5.71 3.18 3.72
C ALA A 268 5.19 2.31 4.87
N LEU A 269 4.87 2.91 6.02
CA LEU A 269 4.28 2.20 7.16
C LEU A 269 2.88 1.63 6.82
N LEU A 270 2.01 2.44 6.20
CA LEU A 270 0.68 1.99 5.76
C LEU A 270 0.78 0.79 4.80
N GLN A 271 1.69 0.86 3.82
CA GLN A 271 1.94 -0.21 2.86
C GLN A 271 2.49 -1.48 3.53
N LEU A 272 3.38 -1.33 4.54
CA LEU A 272 3.89 -2.48 5.30
C LEU A 272 2.76 -3.19 6.05
N LEU A 273 1.95 -2.45 6.79
CA LEU A 273 0.83 -3.00 7.54
C LEU A 273 -0.21 -3.66 6.63
N SER A 274 -0.53 -3.02 5.49
CA SER A 274 -1.43 -3.59 4.49
C SER A 274 -0.90 -4.90 3.90
N SER A 275 0.42 -4.97 3.63
CA SER A 275 1.06 -6.21 3.14
C SER A 275 1.00 -7.34 4.17
N LEU A 276 1.16 -7.03 5.47
CA LEU A 276 1.03 -8.02 6.54
C LEU A 276 -0.41 -8.53 6.66
N CYS A 277 -1.42 -7.65 6.62
CA CYS A 277 -2.84 -8.05 6.63
C CYS A 277 -3.20 -8.98 5.47
N SER A 278 -2.56 -8.81 4.29
CA SER A 278 -2.87 -9.62 3.12
C SER A 278 -2.49 -11.10 3.27
N LYS A 279 -1.60 -11.45 4.19
CA LYS A 279 -1.24 -12.85 4.47
C LYS A 279 -2.43 -13.66 4.94
N ASP A 280 -3.15 -13.17 5.94
CA ASP A 280 -4.29 -13.89 6.54
C ASP A 280 -5.54 -13.83 5.64
N MET A 281 -5.57 -12.95 4.63
CA MET A 281 -6.61 -12.98 3.58
C MET A 281 -6.42 -14.16 2.61
N VAL A 282 -5.20 -14.70 2.49
CA VAL A 282 -4.86 -15.79 1.56
C VAL A 282 -4.85 -17.14 2.28
N ASP A 283 -4.45 -17.17 3.54
CA ASP A 283 -4.35 -18.41 4.32
C ASP A 283 -5.73 -18.81 4.88
N PHE A 284 -6.50 -19.54 4.09
CA PHE A 284 -7.79 -20.15 4.52
C PHE A 284 -7.63 -21.41 5.36
N SER A 285 -6.43 -21.82 5.71
CA SER A 285 -6.18 -22.99 6.55
C SER A 285 -6.51 -22.68 8.00
N SER A 286 -7.65 -23.19 8.46
CA SER A 286 -8.18 -23.03 9.82
C SER A 286 -7.40 -23.76 10.92
N ASP A 287 -6.28 -24.36 10.62
CA ASP A 287 -5.40 -25.00 11.60
C ASP A 287 -4.32 -24.02 12.06
N SER A 288 -4.74 -22.98 12.76
CA SER A 288 -3.82 -22.16 13.54
C SER A 288 -3.29 -22.96 14.71
N ILE A 289 -2.17 -23.64 14.49
CA ILE A 289 -1.31 -24.04 15.60
C ILE A 289 -0.95 -22.74 16.30
N GLU A 290 -1.40 -22.57 17.54
CA GLU A 290 -1.00 -21.45 18.41
C GLU A 290 0.53 -21.47 18.56
N THR A 291 1.22 -20.83 17.64
CA THR A 291 2.64 -20.58 17.78
C THR A 291 2.81 -19.51 18.85
N GLN A 292 3.50 -19.85 19.93
CA GLN A 292 3.94 -18.92 20.95
C GLN A 292 4.88 -17.88 20.31
N GLY A 293 4.33 -16.78 19.82
CA GLY A 293 5.09 -15.72 19.18
C GLY A 293 4.22 -14.51 18.83
N THR A 294 4.85 -13.44 18.38
CA THR A 294 4.17 -12.26 17.87
C THR A 294 3.35 -12.65 16.64
N ASN A 295 2.06 -12.40 16.65
CA ASN A 295 1.19 -12.65 15.50
C ASN A 295 0.97 -11.37 14.67
N ILE A 296 0.47 -11.52 13.44
CA ILE A 296 0.23 -10.40 12.52
C ILE A 296 -0.73 -9.37 13.14
N SER A 297 -1.80 -9.82 13.81
CA SER A 297 -2.79 -8.92 14.41
C SER A 297 -2.16 -7.99 15.47
N GLN A 298 -1.20 -8.48 16.26
CA GLN A 298 -0.47 -7.67 17.25
C GLN A 298 0.42 -6.61 16.58
N VAL A 299 1.12 -6.96 15.49
CA VAL A 299 1.97 -6.02 14.73
C VAL A 299 1.11 -4.95 14.09
N VAL A 300 0.00 -5.35 13.50
CA VAL A 300 -0.95 -4.44 12.85
C VAL A 300 -1.60 -3.51 13.88
N TYR A 301 -2.03 -4.04 15.02
CA TYR A 301 -2.58 -3.25 16.13
C TYR A 301 -1.57 -2.21 16.63
N PHE A 302 -0.32 -2.62 16.86
CA PHE A 302 0.75 -1.71 17.27
C PHE A 302 1.03 -0.66 16.19
N GLY A 303 1.09 -1.07 14.93
CA GLY A 303 1.26 -0.16 13.79
C GLY A 303 0.13 0.86 13.67
N LEU A 304 -1.12 0.45 13.86
CA LEU A 304 -2.26 1.37 13.91
C LEU A 304 -2.14 2.39 15.03
N HIS A 305 -1.71 1.96 16.20
CA HIS A 305 -1.51 2.86 17.34
C HIS A 305 -0.48 3.95 17.04
N ILE A 306 0.53 3.63 16.22
CA ILE A 306 1.51 4.60 15.72
C ILE A 306 0.91 5.52 14.65
N VAL A 307 0.17 4.95 13.70
CA VAL A 307 -0.27 5.65 12.49
C VAL A 307 -1.51 6.51 12.73
N THR A 308 -2.50 6.00 13.48
CA THR A 308 -3.80 6.67 13.67
C THR A 308 -3.68 8.12 14.17
N PRO A 309 -2.87 8.45 15.18
CA PRO A 309 -2.72 9.84 15.62
C PRO A 309 -2.09 10.78 14.58
N LEU A 310 -1.43 10.21 13.58
CA LEU A 310 -0.73 10.98 12.53
C LEU A 310 -1.63 11.29 11.33
N ILE A 311 -2.72 10.54 11.17
CA ILE A 311 -3.68 10.74 10.08
C ILE A 311 -4.62 11.89 10.46
N SER A 312 -4.63 12.94 9.66
CA SER A 312 -5.63 14.01 9.73
C SER A 312 -6.41 14.07 8.43
N LEU A 313 -7.62 14.63 8.46
CA LEU A 313 -8.43 14.83 7.23
C LEU A 313 -7.69 15.69 6.19
N ASP A 314 -6.82 16.60 6.63
CA ASP A 314 -5.98 17.38 5.71
C ASP A 314 -4.91 16.52 5.01
N LEU A 315 -4.39 15.50 5.66
CA LEU A 315 -3.47 14.54 5.04
C LEU A 315 -4.19 13.62 4.06
N LEU A 316 -5.44 13.28 4.30
CA LEU A 316 -6.24 12.47 3.39
C LEU A 316 -6.61 13.18 2.08
N LYS A 317 -6.37 14.49 1.97
CA LYS A 317 -6.45 15.21 0.69
C LYS A 317 -5.32 14.85 -0.29
N TYR A 318 -4.27 14.17 0.15
CA TYR A 318 -3.20 13.67 -0.72
C TYR A 318 -3.58 12.29 -1.31
N PRO A 319 -3.83 12.16 -2.63
CA PRO A 319 -4.46 10.97 -3.20
C PRO A 319 -3.75 9.65 -2.87
N LYS A 320 -2.41 9.62 -2.98
CA LYS A 320 -1.64 8.39 -2.71
C LYS A 320 -1.65 7.97 -1.24
N LEU A 321 -1.66 8.92 -0.30
CA LEU A 321 -1.77 8.63 1.13
C LEU A 321 -3.19 8.17 1.47
N CYS A 322 -4.18 8.85 0.93
CA CYS A 322 -5.58 8.51 1.07
C CYS A 322 -5.84 7.07 0.64
N HIS A 323 -5.38 6.71 -0.56
CA HIS A 323 -5.50 5.35 -1.06
C HIS A 323 -4.80 4.32 -0.15
N ASP A 324 -3.50 4.54 0.21
CA ASP A 324 -2.77 3.60 1.06
C ASP A 324 -3.44 3.44 2.44
N TYR A 325 -4.02 4.52 2.99
CA TYR A 325 -4.73 4.49 4.28
C TYR A 325 -6.03 3.69 4.20
N PHE A 326 -6.89 3.97 3.22
CA PHE A 326 -8.16 3.24 3.10
C PHE A 326 -7.97 1.79 2.65
N ALA A 327 -6.92 1.49 1.88
CA ALA A 327 -6.54 0.12 1.57
C ALA A 327 -6.17 -0.65 2.85
N LEU A 328 -5.34 -0.07 3.72
CA LEU A 328 -5.02 -0.68 5.02
C LEU A 328 -6.28 -0.85 5.88
N LEU A 329 -7.11 0.18 5.98
CA LEU A 329 -8.30 0.16 6.83
C LEU A 329 -9.31 -0.90 6.36
N SER A 330 -9.49 -1.03 5.04
CA SER A 330 -10.34 -2.07 4.45
C SER A 330 -9.81 -3.47 4.78
N HIS A 331 -8.53 -3.74 4.54
CA HIS A 331 -7.92 -5.03 4.87
C HIS A 331 -8.02 -5.36 6.37
N LEU A 332 -7.74 -4.37 7.21
CA LEU A 332 -7.80 -4.53 8.65
C LEU A 332 -9.20 -4.92 9.14
N LEU A 333 -10.22 -4.20 8.68
CA LEU A 333 -11.59 -4.45 9.10
C LEU A 333 -12.16 -5.76 8.53
N GLU A 334 -11.69 -6.18 7.35
CA GLU A 334 -12.06 -7.47 6.78
C GLU A 334 -11.45 -8.66 7.54
N VAL A 335 -10.20 -8.53 8.02
CA VAL A 335 -9.45 -9.63 8.64
C VAL A 335 -9.51 -9.59 10.16
N TYR A 336 -9.40 -8.41 10.77
CA TYR A 336 -9.30 -8.23 12.22
C TYR A 336 -10.29 -7.20 12.78
N PRO A 337 -11.60 -7.34 12.52
CA PRO A 337 -12.60 -6.38 13.02
C PRO A 337 -12.62 -6.30 14.54
N GLU A 338 -12.30 -7.41 15.24
CA GLU A 338 -12.19 -7.45 16.70
C GLU A 338 -11.06 -6.55 17.25
N THR A 339 -9.97 -6.41 16.50
CA THR A 339 -8.86 -5.52 16.87
C THR A 339 -9.30 -4.06 16.88
N VAL A 340 -10.11 -3.66 15.91
CA VAL A 340 -10.68 -2.31 15.84
C VAL A 340 -11.72 -2.10 16.96
N ALA A 341 -12.50 -3.12 17.29
CA ALA A 341 -13.45 -3.07 18.39
C ALA A 341 -12.78 -2.89 19.77
N GLN A 342 -11.50 -3.25 19.91
CA GLN A 342 -10.70 -3.08 21.12
C GLN A 342 -10.03 -1.70 21.24
N LEU A 343 -10.08 -0.86 20.21
CA LEU A 343 -9.53 0.50 20.27
C LEU A 343 -10.23 1.30 21.37
N ASN A 344 -9.50 2.25 21.97
CA ASN A 344 -10.14 3.21 22.86
C ASN A 344 -11.15 4.08 22.10
N SER A 345 -12.06 4.73 22.81
CA SER A 345 -13.17 5.49 22.21
C SER A 345 -12.68 6.61 21.28
N GLU A 346 -11.55 7.25 21.59
CA GLU A 346 -10.99 8.34 20.79
C GLU A 346 -10.42 7.81 19.47
N ALA A 347 -9.59 6.77 19.50
CA ALA A 347 -9.03 6.15 18.30
C ALA A 347 -10.12 5.52 17.42
N PHE A 348 -11.12 4.89 18.03
CA PHE A 348 -12.27 4.34 17.33
C PHE A 348 -13.07 5.44 16.62
N ALA A 349 -13.42 6.51 17.34
CA ALA A 349 -14.13 7.66 16.77
C ALA A 349 -13.34 8.32 15.62
N HIS A 350 -12.01 8.40 15.75
CA HIS A 350 -11.14 8.92 14.71
C HIS A 350 -11.19 8.05 13.44
N VAL A 351 -11.02 6.73 13.56
CA VAL A 351 -11.12 5.79 12.45
C VAL A 351 -12.47 5.94 11.73
N LEU A 352 -13.56 6.02 12.48
CA LEU A 352 -14.90 6.14 11.91
C LEU A 352 -15.18 7.50 11.28
N GLY A 353 -14.59 8.57 11.83
CA GLY A 353 -14.62 9.90 11.20
C GLY A 353 -13.92 9.90 9.83
N THR A 354 -12.84 9.13 9.68
CA THR A 354 -12.18 8.97 8.37
C THR A 354 -13.02 8.14 7.39
N LEU A 355 -13.74 7.11 7.85
CA LEU A 355 -14.66 6.35 6.99
C LEU A 355 -15.80 7.23 6.47
N ASP A 356 -16.37 8.08 7.32
CA ASP A 356 -17.40 9.04 6.90
C ASP A 356 -16.87 10.01 5.83
N PHE A 357 -15.66 10.53 6.02
CA PHE A 357 -14.97 11.32 4.99
C PHE A 357 -14.78 10.55 3.68
N GLY A 358 -14.37 9.28 3.76
CA GLY A 358 -14.12 8.44 2.58
C GLY A 358 -15.38 8.08 1.80
N LEU A 359 -16.54 7.92 2.47
CA LEU A 359 -17.83 7.68 1.80
C LEU A 359 -18.28 8.85 0.91
N HIS A 360 -17.86 10.07 1.23
CA HIS A 360 -18.15 11.28 0.47
C HIS A 360 -16.99 11.71 -0.44
N HIS A 361 -16.03 10.82 -0.67
CA HIS A 361 -14.88 11.10 -1.53
C HIS A 361 -15.28 11.10 -3.02
N GLN A 362 -14.49 11.78 -3.87
CA GLN A 362 -14.74 11.83 -5.32
C GLN A 362 -14.22 10.59 -6.07
N ASP A 363 -13.28 9.86 -5.48
CA ASP A 363 -12.68 8.67 -6.08
C ASP A 363 -13.50 7.43 -5.71
N ALA A 364 -14.01 6.74 -6.73
CA ALA A 364 -14.83 5.54 -6.58
C ALA A 364 -14.10 4.38 -5.89
N GLU A 365 -12.77 4.27 -6.05
CA GLU A 365 -11.97 3.24 -5.39
C GLU A 365 -11.90 3.48 -3.87
N ILE A 366 -11.76 4.74 -3.44
CA ILE A 366 -11.83 5.11 -2.01
C ILE A 366 -13.20 4.80 -1.42
N ILE A 367 -14.28 5.17 -2.13
CA ILE A 367 -15.64 4.87 -1.67
C ILE A 367 -15.84 3.35 -1.53
N ASP A 368 -15.39 2.55 -2.52
CA ASP A 368 -15.51 1.09 -2.48
C ASP A 368 -14.77 0.48 -1.27
N MET A 369 -13.54 0.94 -1.00
CA MET A 369 -12.80 0.52 0.19
C MET A 369 -13.52 0.87 1.50
N CYS A 370 -14.16 2.05 1.59
CA CYS A 370 -14.96 2.44 2.75
C CYS A 370 -16.23 1.59 2.90
N LEU A 371 -16.91 1.27 1.80
CA LEU A 371 -18.07 0.39 1.80
C LEU A 371 -17.72 -1.04 2.25
N ARG A 372 -16.60 -1.58 1.79
CA ARG A 372 -16.08 -2.88 2.26
C ARG A 372 -15.76 -2.85 3.75
N SER A 373 -15.15 -1.77 4.22
CA SER A 373 -14.87 -1.54 5.64
C SER A 373 -16.15 -1.54 6.49
N LEU A 374 -17.20 -0.85 6.04
CA LEU A 374 -18.48 -0.81 6.72
C LEU A 374 -19.21 -2.15 6.71
N LYS A 375 -19.18 -2.85 5.56
CA LYS A 375 -19.70 -4.22 5.46
C LYS A 375 -19.05 -5.14 6.50
N ALA A 376 -17.73 -5.10 6.60
CA ALA A 376 -16.96 -5.94 7.52
C ALA A 376 -17.33 -5.62 8.97
N LEU A 377 -17.33 -4.34 9.34
CA LEU A 377 -17.65 -3.86 10.69
C LEU A 377 -19.09 -4.23 11.13
N ALA A 378 -20.07 -3.97 10.27
CA ALA A 378 -21.47 -4.29 10.55
C ALA A 378 -21.72 -5.81 10.59
N SER A 379 -21.08 -6.57 9.68
CA SER A 379 -21.16 -8.03 9.66
C SER A 379 -20.56 -8.66 10.91
N TYR A 380 -19.41 -8.14 11.36
CA TYR A 380 -18.80 -8.57 12.62
C TYR A 380 -19.74 -8.33 13.81
N HIS A 381 -20.24 -7.09 13.96
CA HIS A 381 -21.14 -6.75 15.04
C HIS A 381 -22.39 -7.63 15.06
N TYR A 382 -23.02 -7.83 13.90
CA TYR A 382 -24.21 -8.66 13.75
C TYR A 382 -23.95 -10.12 14.15
N LYS A 383 -22.85 -10.73 13.65
CA LYS A 383 -22.51 -12.13 13.96
C LYS A 383 -22.20 -12.33 15.45
N GLU A 384 -21.43 -11.42 16.03
CA GLU A 384 -21.08 -11.49 17.45
C GLU A 384 -22.30 -11.33 18.35
N THR A 385 -23.17 -10.36 18.07
CA THR A 385 -24.40 -10.14 18.84
C THR A 385 -25.41 -11.27 18.67
N ALA A 386 -25.54 -11.85 17.47
CA ALA A 386 -26.36 -13.03 17.23
C ALA A 386 -25.86 -14.27 17.99
N SER A 387 -24.55 -14.31 18.30
CA SER A 387 -23.92 -15.36 19.11
C SER A 387 -23.94 -15.05 20.63
N GLY A 388 -24.60 -13.97 21.06
CA GLY A 388 -24.69 -13.56 22.45
C GLY A 388 -23.46 -12.83 22.98
N LYS A 389 -22.54 -12.41 22.12
CA LYS A 389 -21.35 -11.61 22.48
C LYS A 389 -21.59 -10.12 22.28
N THR A 390 -20.66 -9.31 22.72
CA THR A 390 -20.81 -7.84 22.74
C THR A 390 -20.57 -7.16 21.38
N GLY A 391 -19.96 -7.86 20.40
CA GLY A 391 -19.57 -7.28 19.11
C GLY A 391 -18.72 -6.02 19.26
N LEU A 392 -19.19 -4.88 18.75
CA LEU A 392 -18.53 -3.58 18.91
C LEU A 392 -18.69 -2.98 20.33
N GLY A 393 -19.41 -3.68 21.24
CA GLY A 393 -19.57 -3.27 22.62
C GLY A 393 -20.11 -1.85 22.78
N LEU A 394 -19.47 -1.06 23.62
CA LEU A 394 -19.85 0.33 23.90
C LEU A 394 -19.75 1.24 22.66
N HIS A 395 -18.92 0.89 21.67
CA HIS A 395 -18.78 1.67 20.45
C HIS A 395 -20.03 1.67 19.56
N ALA A 396 -20.84 0.60 19.61
CA ALA A 396 -22.09 0.50 18.85
C ALA A 396 -23.20 1.33 19.49
N ALA A 397 -23.19 1.45 20.81
CA ALA A 397 -24.25 2.13 21.56
C ALA A 397 -24.17 3.66 21.37
N GLY A 398 -25.34 4.30 21.26
CA GLY A 398 -25.44 5.75 21.37
C GLY A 398 -24.99 6.19 22.76
N HIS A 399 -24.32 7.34 22.84
CA HIS A 399 -23.91 7.93 24.12
C HIS A 399 -24.45 9.35 24.27
N LYS A 400 -24.56 9.79 25.51
CA LYS A 400 -24.92 11.19 25.80
C LYS A 400 -23.66 12.05 25.68
N ASP A 401 -23.74 13.12 24.92
CA ASP A 401 -22.69 14.13 24.86
C ASP A 401 -22.63 14.95 26.17
N SER A 402 -21.64 15.81 26.30
CA SER A 402 -21.48 16.70 27.43
C SER A 402 -22.64 17.67 27.65
N GLY A 403 -23.52 17.85 26.64
CA GLY A 403 -24.74 18.63 26.69
C GLY A 403 -26.01 17.82 27.06
N GLY A 404 -25.87 16.50 27.30
CA GLY A 404 -26.98 15.60 27.59
C GLY A 404 -27.77 15.12 26.37
N ASN A 405 -27.37 15.48 25.15
CA ASN A 405 -28.02 15.02 23.91
C ASN A 405 -27.60 13.57 23.62
N LEU A 406 -28.56 12.74 23.24
CA LEU A 406 -28.30 11.37 22.81
C LEU A 406 -27.64 11.41 21.42
N GLN A 407 -26.37 11.06 21.34
CA GLN A 407 -25.72 10.78 20.06
C GLN A 407 -26.09 9.38 19.60
N GLU A 408 -26.55 9.27 18.34
CA GLU A 408 -26.85 7.99 17.72
C GLU A 408 -25.62 7.08 17.70
N GLY A 409 -25.86 5.78 17.84
CA GLY A 409 -24.83 4.76 17.68
C GLY A 409 -24.19 4.85 16.29
N ILE A 410 -22.96 4.38 16.20
CA ILE A 410 -22.18 4.54 14.98
C ILE A 410 -22.78 3.83 13.76
N LEU A 411 -23.33 2.64 13.95
CA LEU A 411 -23.97 1.89 12.86
C LEU A 411 -25.25 2.60 12.40
N SER A 412 -26.00 3.20 13.33
CA SER A 412 -27.16 4.04 13.03
C SER A 412 -26.79 5.24 12.16
N ARG A 413 -25.68 5.91 12.46
CA ARG A 413 -25.18 7.03 11.65
C ARG A 413 -24.82 6.60 10.24
N PHE A 414 -24.11 5.50 10.08
CA PHE A 414 -23.74 4.98 8.74
C PHE A 414 -24.94 4.46 7.96
N LEU A 415 -25.93 3.84 8.62
CA LEU A 415 -27.16 3.45 7.96
C LEU A 415 -27.87 4.67 7.38
N ARG A 416 -28.00 5.75 8.16
CA ARG A 416 -28.63 7.01 7.73
C ARG A 416 -27.84 7.65 6.58
N SER A 417 -26.52 7.79 6.73
CA SER A 417 -25.64 8.39 5.72
C SER A 417 -25.71 7.62 4.39
N LEU A 418 -25.63 6.28 4.44
CA LEU A 418 -25.65 5.47 3.22
C LEU A 418 -27.01 5.48 2.52
N LEU A 419 -28.13 5.47 3.27
CA LEU A 419 -29.46 5.65 2.70
C LEU A 419 -29.62 7.05 2.07
N GLN A 420 -29.12 8.09 2.70
CA GLN A 420 -29.14 9.44 2.16
C GLN A 420 -28.35 9.53 0.84
N LEU A 421 -27.13 9.01 0.79
CA LEU A 421 -26.31 8.95 -0.43
C LEU A 421 -27.03 8.21 -1.56
N LEU A 422 -27.61 7.04 -1.27
CA LEU A 422 -28.27 6.22 -2.28
C LEU A 422 -29.57 6.82 -2.81
N LEU A 423 -30.35 7.49 -1.97
CA LEU A 423 -31.68 7.97 -2.35
C LEU A 423 -31.66 9.38 -2.93
N PHE A 424 -30.84 10.28 -2.41
CA PHE A 424 -30.94 11.71 -2.68
C PHE A 424 -29.75 12.29 -3.43
N GLU A 425 -28.58 11.62 -3.43
CA GLU A 425 -27.38 12.12 -4.08
C GLU A 425 -27.08 11.40 -5.40
N ASP A 426 -26.22 12.02 -6.23
CA ASP A 426 -25.72 11.38 -7.46
C ASP A 426 -24.64 10.35 -7.11
N TYR A 427 -25.10 9.11 -6.98
CA TYR A 427 -24.27 7.97 -6.62
C TYR A 427 -23.92 7.14 -7.85
N SER A 428 -22.64 6.75 -7.97
CA SER A 428 -22.19 5.95 -9.12
C SER A 428 -22.91 4.60 -9.21
N PRO A 429 -23.47 4.23 -10.37
CA PRO A 429 -24.09 2.92 -10.57
C PRO A 429 -23.16 1.75 -10.27
N ASP A 430 -21.85 1.92 -10.53
CA ASP A 430 -20.83 0.87 -10.31
C ASP A 430 -20.65 0.55 -8.82
N LEU A 431 -20.96 1.49 -7.93
CA LEU A 431 -20.83 1.34 -6.48
C LEU A 431 -22.10 0.79 -5.81
N VAL A 432 -23.21 0.70 -6.52
CA VAL A 432 -24.49 0.22 -5.94
C VAL A 432 -24.36 -1.21 -5.38
N GLY A 433 -23.58 -2.06 -6.02
CA GLY A 433 -23.29 -3.41 -5.54
C GLY A 433 -22.57 -3.43 -4.20
N SER A 434 -21.50 -2.66 -4.06
CA SER A 434 -20.73 -2.54 -2.81
C SER A 434 -21.54 -1.83 -1.72
N ALA A 435 -22.34 -0.83 -2.10
CA ALA A 435 -23.26 -0.16 -1.18
C ALA A 435 -24.34 -1.11 -0.66
N ALA A 436 -24.90 -1.99 -1.51
CA ALA A 436 -25.81 -3.03 -1.08
C ALA A 436 -25.18 -3.98 -0.07
N ASP A 437 -23.93 -4.38 -0.31
CA ASP A 437 -23.20 -5.26 0.59
C ASP A 437 -22.96 -4.63 1.98
N ALA A 438 -22.74 -3.32 2.04
CA ALA A 438 -22.61 -2.60 3.31
C ALA A 438 -23.97 -2.36 3.98
N LEU A 439 -24.98 -2.01 3.20
CA LEU A 439 -26.31 -1.67 3.69
C LEU A 439 -27.03 -2.87 4.32
N PHE A 440 -26.86 -4.07 3.74
CA PHE A 440 -27.54 -5.26 4.23
C PHE A 440 -27.25 -5.59 5.70
N PRO A 441 -26.01 -5.78 6.14
CA PRO A 441 -25.73 -6.01 7.55
C PRO A 441 -26.05 -4.80 8.44
N LEU A 442 -25.96 -3.55 7.94
CA LEU A 442 -26.37 -2.36 8.68
C LEU A 442 -27.89 -2.38 9.00
N ILE A 443 -28.71 -2.76 8.03
CA ILE A 443 -30.17 -2.91 8.26
C ILE A 443 -30.44 -4.01 9.29
N LEU A 444 -29.71 -5.13 9.23
CA LEU A 444 -29.87 -6.23 10.20
C LEU A 444 -29.48 -5.81 11.62
N CYS A 445 -28.45 -4.98 11.79
CA CYS A 445 -28.07 -4.43 13.08
C CYS A 445 -29.08 -3.39 13.60
N GLU A 446 -29.65 -2.58 12.71
CA GLU A 446 -30.40 -1.36 13.04
C GLU A 446 -31.84 -1.39 12.48
N GLN A 447 -32.53 -2.53 12.62
CA GLN A 447 -33.89 -2.74 12.07
C GLN A 447 -34.90 -1.68 12.53
N GLY A 448 -34.83 -1.31 13.81
CA GLY A 448 -35.71 -0.27 14.37
C GLY A 448 -35.48 1.11 13.75
N LEU A 449 -34.24 1.47 13.49
CA LEU A 449 -33.92 2.71 12.79
C LEU A 449 -34.38 2.66 11.33
N TYR A 450 -34.12 1.56 10.61
CA TYR A 450 -34.58 1.38 9.23
C TYR A 450 -36.07 1.59 9.10
N GLN A 451 -36.89 0.99 9.99
CA GLN A 451 -38.35 1.16 10.02
C GLN A 451 -38.74 2.62 10.28
N ARG A 452 -38.13 3.29 11.25
CA ARG A 452 -38.38 4.72 11.53
C ARG A 452 -38.10 5.59 10.33
N LEU A 453 -36.92 5.42 9.69
CA LEU A 453 -36.53 6.19 8.50
C LEU A 453 -37.49 5.94 7.32
N GLY A 454 -37.92 4.68 7.14
CA GLY A 454 -38.93 4.33 6.14
C GLY A 454 -40.28 5.05 6.41
N ASN A 455 -40.74 5.06 7.65
CA ASN A 455 -41.98 5.76 8.04
C ASN A 455 -41.86 7.28 7.84
N GLU A 456 -40.73 7.90 8.22
CA GLU A 456 -40.49 9.32 7.98
C GLU A 456 -40.57 9.68 6.48
N LEU A 457 -39.98 8.84 5.60
CA LEU A 457 -40.09 9.04 4.15
C LEU A 457 -41.52 8.91 3.64
N ILE A 458 -42.26 7.91 4.15
CA ILE A 458 -43.67 7.69 3.78
C ILE A 458 -44.55 8.87 4.22
N GLU A 459 -44.36 9.39 5.43
CA GLU A 459 -45.13 10.51 5.97
C GLU A 459 -44.88 11.82 5.19
N ARG A 460 -43.63 12.06 4.75
CA ARG A 460 -43.28 13.22 3.93
C ARG A 460 -43.84 13.16 2.52
N GLN A 461 -44.18 11.97 2.00
CA GLN A 461 -44.76 11.85 0.66
C GLN A 461 -46.24 12.27 0.63
N ALA A 462 -46.51 13.43 0.03
CA ALA A 462 -47.84 14.02 -0.04
C ALA A 462 -48.78 13.26 -1.00
N ASN A 463 -48.26 12.69 -2.10
CA ASN A 463 -49.05 11.99 -3.10
C ASN A 463 -49.40 10.57 -2.63
N PRO A 464 -50.70 10.23 -2.50
CA PRO A 464 -51.14 8.92 -1.99
C PRO A 464 -50.64 7.73 -2.84
N THR A 465 -50.60 7.88 -4.16
CA THR A 465 -50.13 6.83 -5.08
C THR A 465 -48.65 6.57 -4.91
N LEU A 466 -47.85 7.63 -4.83
CA LEU A 466 -46.38 7.52 -4.61
C LEU A 466 -46.08 7.01 -3.19
N ARG A 467 -46.93 7.38 -2.21
CA ARG A 467 -46.84 6.86 -0.84
C ARG A 467 -47.03 5.34 -0.83
N SER A 468 -48.06 4.81 -1.49
CA SER A 468 -48.30 3.37 -1.58
C SER A 468 -47.16 2.64 -2.31
N ARG A 469 -46.63 3.22 -3.38
CA ARG A 469 -45.44 2.67 -4.08
C ARG A 469 -44.24 2.62 -3.17
N LEU A 470 -43.96 3.67 -2.39
CA LEU A 470 -42.85 3.73 -1.46
C LEU A 470 -42.95 2.68 -0.34
N VAL A 471 -44.17 2.49 0.22
CA VAL A 471 -44.43 1.44 1.21
C VAL A 471 -44.08 0.06 0.64
N ASN A 472 -44.61 -0.26 -0.54
CA ASN A 472 -44.35 -1.54 -1.20
C ASN A 472 -42.87 -1.73 -1.53
N ALA A 473 -42.19 -0.69 -2.00
CA ALA A 473 -40.77 -0.74 -2.34
C ALA A 473 -39.89 -0.97 -1.11
N LEU A 474 -40.13 -0.25 0.01
CA LEU A 474 -39.41 -0.44 1.27
C LEU A 474 -39.63 -1.84 1.85
N GLN A 475 -40.86 -2.37 1.77
CA GLN A 475 -41.15 -3.72 2.20
C GLN A 475 -40.45 -4.76 1.31
N SER A 476 -40.49 -4.56 -0.01
CA SER A 476 -39.86 -5.46 -0.98
C SER A 476 -38.32 -5.49 -0.82
N LEU A 477 -37.70 -4.40 -0.41
CA LEU A 477 -36.23 -4.34 -0.20
C LEU A 477 -35.77 -5.42 0.79
N ILE A 478 -36.52 -5.65 1.87
CA ILE A 478 -36.14 -6.57 2.95
C ILE A 478 -36.83 -7.93 2.90
N SER A 479 -37.86 -8.11 2.06
CA SER A 479 -38.65 -9.37 2.01
C SER A 479 -38.66 -10.07 0.66
N ALA A 480 -38.33 -9.35 -0.44
CA ALA A 480 -38.37 -9.96 -1.77
C ALA A 480 -37.29 -11.03 -1.98
N ASN A 481 -37.53 -11.91 -2.95
CA ASN A 481 -36.59 -12.96 -3.38
C ASN A 481 -36.17 -13.93 -2.26
N GLN A 482 -37.05 -14.21 -1.29
CA GLN A 482 -36.77 -15.11 -0.17
C GLN A 482 -35.52 -14.70 0.62
N LEU A 483 -35.32 -13.41 0.79
CA LEU A 483 -34.22 -12.88 1.58
C LEU A 483 -34.38 -13.31 3.05
N SER A 484 -33.28 -13.80 3.63
CA SER A 484 -33.20 -14.15 5.06
C SER A 484 -32.17 -13.31 5.78
N SER A 485 -32.16 -13.37 7.10
CA SER A 485 -31.23 -12.61 7.95
C SER A 485 -29.81 -13.20 8.02
N THR A 486 -29.50 -14.24 7.24
CA THR A 486 -28.16 -14.83 7.22
C THR A 486 -27.21 -14.05 6.28
N LEU A 487 -25.99 -13.80 6.76
CA LEU A 487 -24.96 -13.10 5.98
C LEU A 487 -24.16 -14.09 5.12
N ASP A 488 -24.84 -14.70 4.15
CA ASP A 488 -24.25 -15.62 3.17
C ASP A 488 -24.26 -15.03 1.74
N ARG A 489 -23.49 -15.64 0.85
CA ARG A 489 -23.34 -15.21 -0.53
C ARG A 489 -24.67 -15.08 -1.27
N ILE A 490 -25.61 -15.98 -1.01
CA ILE A 490 -26.90 -16.01 -1.70
C ILE A 490 -27.75 -14.82 -1.26
N ASN A 491 -27.80 -14.53 0.04
CA ASN A 491 -28.55 -13.39 0.56
C ASN A 491 -27.95 -12.05 0.15
N TYR A 492 -26.63 -11.91 0.07
CA TYR A 492 -26.01 -10.72 -0.51
C TYR A 492 -26.42 -10.51 -1.97
N GLN A 493 -26.44 -11.57 -2.80
CA GLN A 493 -26.90 -11.46 -4.20
C GLN A 493 -28.38 -11.09 -4.29
N ARG A 494 -29.23 -11.67 -3.44
CA ARG A 494 -30.67 -11.35 -3.36
C ARG A 494 -30.87 -9.90 -2.97
N PHE A 495 -30.17 -9.43 -1.94
CA PHE A 495 -30.29 -8.06 -1.48
C PHE A 495 -29.79 -7.05 -2.50
N ARG A 496 -28.68 -7.32 -3.21
CA ARG A 496 -28.22 -6.47 -4.33
C ARG A 496 -29.30 -6.29 -5.38
N LYS A 497 -29.98 -7.37 -5.76
CA LYS A 497 -31.09 -7.32 -6.71
C LYS A 497 -32.28 -6.51 -6.16
N ASN A 498 -32.62 -6.73 -4.90
CA ASN A 498 -33.72 -6.00 -4.24
C ASN A 498 -33.41 -4.49 -4.19
N LEU A 499 -32.18 -4.11 -3.79
CA LEU A 499 -31.76 -2.71 -3.74
C LEU A 499 -31.77 -2.06 -5.12
N HIS A 500 -31.29 -2.74 -6.14
CA HIS A 500 -31.33 -2.24 -7.50
C HIS A 500 -32.77 -1.92 -7.96
N ASN A 501 -33.70 -2.86 -7.77
CA ASN A 501 -35.10 -2.66 -8.10
C ASN A 501 -35.72 -1.52 -7.29
N PHE A 502 -35.44 -1.48 -5.99
CA PHE A 502 -35.88 -0.41 -5.09
C PHE A 502 -35.43 0.97 -5.59
N LEU A 503 -34.17 1.13 -5.91
CA LEU A 503 -33.62 2.42 -6.39
C LEU A 503 -34.25 2.85 -7.72
N ILE A 504 -34.47 1.93 -8.66
CA ILE A 504 -35.16 2.22 -9.93
C ILE A 504 -36.59 2.72 -9.65
N GLU A 505 -37.30 2.12 -8.70
CA GLU A 505 -38.67 2.44 -8.42
C GLU A 505 -38.86 3.78 -7.70
N VAL A 506 -37.94 4.13 -6.77
CA VAL A 506 -38.17 5.25 -5.84
C VAL A 506 -37.38 6.51 -6.12
N ARG A 507 -36.14 6.40 -6.70
CA ARG A 507 -35.24 7.54 -6.86
C ARG A 507 -35.84 8.70 -7.67
N GLY A 508 -36.63 8.37 -8.70
CA GLY A 508 -37.17 9.38 -9.60
C GLY A 508 -38.11 10.38 -8.90
N PHE A 509 -38.93 9.92 -7.96
CA PHE A 509 -39.83 10.79 -7.24
C PHE A 509 -39.34 11.25 -5.87
N LEU A 510 -38.41 10.52 -5.24
CA LEU A 510 -37.85 10.98 -3.97
C LEU A 510 -36.91 12.20 -4.14
N ARG A 511 -36.24 12.31 -5.27
CA ARG A 511 -35.36 13.45 -5.58
C ARG A 511 -36.13 14.74 -5.93
N THR A 512 -37.42 14.64 -6.21
CA THR A 512 -38.30 15.77 -6.52
C THR A 512 -39.14 16.20 -5.32
N MET A 513 -38.98 15.54 -4.19
CA MET A 513 -39.60 15.93 -2.90
C MET A 513 -38.80 17.07 -2.27
#